data_3fc57c9d97048a172058c868d68e43fb
#
_entry.id   3fc57c9d97048a172058c868d68e43fb
#
_cell.length_a   1.000
_cell.length_b   1.000
_cell.length_c   1.000
_cell.angle_alpha   90.00
_cell.angle_beta   90.00
_cell.angle_gamma   90.00
#
_symmetry.space_group_name_H-M   'P 1'
#
loop_
_entity.id
_entity.type
_entity.pdbx_description
1 polymer ?
#
loop_
_entity_poly.entity_id
_entity_poly.type
_entity_poly.pdbx_seq_one_letter_code
_entity_poly.pdbx_strand_id
1 'polypeptide(L)'
;MPQITIDYSDLMEDAFDREGFARALHEATVEIAAAKPEACKTQFRPSAFTAFGYEDPGARGHAVAHVTIGLLAGRTDETKARLTETAVELLRKHVTGGAFTLHASAEIRDLDPSYRKSEG
;
A
#
# COMPACT_ATOMS: atom_id res chain seq x y z
N MET A 1 -9.16 -8.99 7.89
CA MET A 1 -8.73 -9.46 6.59
C MET A 1 -9.40 -8.67 5.53
N PRO A 2 -8.65 -7.86 4.81
CA PRO A 2 -7.20 -7.86 4.63
C PRO A 2 -6.44 -7.04 5.69
N GLN A 3 -5.14 -7.35 5.81
CA GLN A 3 -4.19 -6.55 6.57
C GLN A 3 -3.33 -5.79 5.57
N ILE A 4 -3.43 -4.49 5.57
CA ILE A 4 -2.75 -3.64 4.58
C ILE A 4 -1.75 -2.74 5.29
N THR A 5 -0.55 -2.67 4.75
CA THR A 5 0.51 -1.81 5.26
C THR A 5 1.10 -1.01 4.12
N ILE A 6 1.28 0.29 4.32
CA ILE A 6 1.98 1.14 3.38
C ILE A 6 3.25 1.63 4.05
N ASP A 7 4.40 1.20 3.51
CA ASP A 7 5.71 1.71 3.92
C ASP A 7 6.09 2.80 2.94
N TYR A 8 6.37 4.01 3.42
CA TYR A 8 6.62 5.13 2.52
C TYR A 8 7.68 6.09 3.07
N SER A 9 8.37 6.76 2.17
CA SER A 9 9.35 7.79 2.54
C SER A 9 8.62 8.97 3.19
N ASP A 10 9.06 9.39 4.38
CA ASP A 10 8.37 10.46 5.11
C ASP A 10 8.42 11.82 4.40
N LEU A 11 9.40 12.02 3.50
CA LEU A 11 9.48 13.25 2.72
C LEU A 11 8.24 13.49 1.85
N MET A 12 7.47 12.45 1.53
CA MET A 12 6.27 12.58 0.72
C MET A 12 5.00 12.79 1.56
N GLU A 13 5.09 12.88 2.87
CA GLU A 13 3.92 12.91 3.74
C GLU A 13 2.94 14.04 3.42
N ASP A 14 3.43 15.25 3.18
CA ASP A 14 2.57 16.40 2.85
C ASP A 14 1.91 16.28 1.46
N ALA A 15 2.49 15.48 0.58
CA ALA A 15 1.96 15.25 -0.76
C ALA A 15 1.03 14.04 -0.83
N PHE A 16 0.91 13.27 0.26
CA PHE A 16 0.19 12.01 0.30
C PHE A 16 -1.16 12.16 1.00
N ASP A 17 -2.24 12.05 0.24
CA ASP A 17 -3.59 11.98 0.80
C ASP A 17 -3.84 10.58 1.32
N ARG A 18 -3.44 10.31 2.56
CA ARG A 18 -3.52 8.98 3.18
C ARG A 18 -4.97 8.53 3.39
N GLU A 19 -5.82 9.41 3.88
CA GLU A 19 -7.23 9.07 4.10
C GLU A 19 -7.93 8.70 2.80
N GLY A 20 -7.76 9.51 1.77
CA GLY A 20 -8.35 9.25 0.46
C GLY A 20 -7.82 7.97 -0.16
N PHE A 21 -6.52 7.73 -0.04
CA PHE A 21 -5.90 6.51 -0.53
C PHE A 21 -6.44 5.27 0.20
N ALA A 22 -6.49 5.28 1.53
CA ALA A 22 -6.98 4.16 2.31
C ALA A 22 -8.41 3.80 1.93
N ARG A 23 -9.26 4.81 1.82
CA ARG A 23 -10.66 4.60 1.44
C ARG A 23 -10.79 3.99 0.05
N ALA A 24 -10.09 4.55 -0.92
CA ALA A 24 -10.12 4.04 -2.29
C ALA A 24 -9.59 2.61 -2.39
N LEU A 25 -8.52 2.31 -1.63
CA LEU A 25 -7.95 0.97 -1.62
C LEU A 25 -8.90 -0.04 -0.96
N HIS A 26 -9.58 0.35 0.13
CA HIS A 26 -10.58 -0.52 0.76
C HIS A 26 -11.73 -0.82 -0.22
N GLU A 27 -12.23 0.19 -0.92
CA GLU A 27 -13.28 0.01 -1.92
C GLU A 27 -12.83 -0.96 -3.03
N ALA A 28 -11.61 -0.79 -3.53
CA ALA A 28 -11.04 -1.68 -4.54
C ALA A 28 -10.87 -3.10 -4.03
N THR A 29 -10.44 -3.27 -2.78
CA THR A 29 -10.22 -4.59 -2.19
C THR A 29 -11.55 -5.33 -1.99
N VAL A 30 -12.59 -4.63 -1.61
CA VAL A 30 -13.94 -5.18 -1.51
C VAL A 30 -14.44 -5.62 -2.88
N GLU A 31 -14.30 -4.77 -3.88
CA GLU A 31 -14.77 -5.04 -5.23
C GLU A 31 -13.99 -6.16 -5.92
N ILE A 32 -12.67 -6.11 -5.86
CA ILE A 32 -11.80 -7.01 -6.62
C ILE A 32 -11.58 -8.35 -5.91
N ALA A 33 -11.36 -8.31 -4.61
CA ALA A 33 -10.97 -9.49 -3.82
C ALA A 33 -12.09 -10.00 -2.91
N ALA A 34 -13.28 -9.43 -3.00
CA ALA A 34 -14.44 -9.83 -2.20
C ALA A 34 -14.22 -9.73 -0.69
N ALA A 35 -13.41 -8.78 -0.25
CA ALA A 35 -13.23 -8.50 1.17
C ALA A 35 -14.46 -7.80 1.73
N LYS A 36 -14.63 -7.86 3.05
CA LYS A 36 -15.69 -7.12 3.73
C LYS A 36 -15.16 -5.73 4.12
N PRO A 37 -15.94 -4.65 3.93
CA PRO A 37 -15.47 -3.31 4.28
C PRO A 37 -14.98 -3.19 5.72
N GLU A 38 -15.70 -3.75 6.66
CA GLU A 38 -15.37 -3.69 8.09
C GLU A 38 -14.12 -4.49 8.45
N ALA A 39 -13.66 -5.37 7.58
CA ALA A 39 -12.45 -6.15 7.80
C ALA A 39 -11.20 -5.49 7.23
N CYS A 40 -11.35 -4.46 6.40
CA CYS A 40 -10.21 -3.77 5.80
C CYS A 40 -9.52 -2.87 6.83
N LYS A 41 -8.25 -3.12 7.08
CA LYS A 41 -7.43 -2.36 8.02
C LYS A 41 -6.14 -1.95 7.33
N THR A 42 -5.82 -0.67 7.39
CA THR A 42 -4.63 -0.13 6.74
C THR A 42 -3.82 0.68 7.75
N GLN A 43 -2.53 0.40 7.80
CA GLN A 43 -1.59 1.17 8.60
C GLN A 43 -0.53 1.79 7.70
N PHE A 44 -0.14 3.01 8.04
CA PHE A 44 0.87 3.77 7.30
C PHE A 44 2.11 3.87 8.16
N ARG A 45 3.24 3.45 7.60
CA ARG A 45 4.54 3.46 8.30
C ARG A 45 5.52 4.35 7.55
N PRO A 46 5.71 5.60 8.02
CA PRO A 46 6.68 6.48 7.40
C PRO A 46 8.10 6.04 7.74
N SER A 47 8.98 6.13 6.75
CA SER A 47 10.40 5.85 6.91
C SER A 47 11.15 7.19 6.97
N ALA A 48 11.92 7.39 8.03
CA ALA A 48 12.68 8.62 8.21
C ALA A 48 13.89 8.72 7.28
N PHE A 49 14.39 7.59 6.82
CA PHE A 49 15.56 7.56 5.95
C PHE A 49 15.32 6.60 4.80
N THR A 50 15.52 7.07 3.57
CA THR A 50 15.45 6.25 2.36
C THR A 50 16.72 6.45 1.56
N ALA A 51 17.37 5.35 1.18
CA ALA A 51 18.49 5.37 0.26
C ALA A 51 17.98 4.86 -1.09
N PHE A 52 18.38 5.52 -2.17
CA PHE A 52 17.98 5.13 -3.52
C PHE A 52 19.23 4.97 -4.39
N GLY A 53 19.55 3.73 -4.73
CA GLY A 53 20.73 3.41 -5.54
C GLY A 53 22.03 3.80 -4.83
N TYR A 54 23.01 4.21 -5.62
CA TYR A 54 24.33 4.59 -5.09
C TYR A 54 24.55 6.09 -4.99
N GLU A 55 23.73 6.88 -5.68
CA GLU A 55 24.05 8.29 -5.97
C GLU A 55 23.27 9.31 -5.14
N ASP A 56 22.26 8.89 -4.42
CA ASP A 56 21.40 9.82 -3.70
C ASP A 56 21.25 9.41 -2.22
N PRO A 57 22.27 9.66 -1.39
CA PRO A 57 22.14 9.38 0.04
C PRO A 57 21.03 10.24 0.64
N GLY A 58 20.09 9.58 1.32
CA GLY A 58 18.93 10.26 1.85
C GLY A 58 17.80 10.43 0.85
N ALA A 59 18.02 10.03 -0.39
CA ALA A 59 16.99 9.92 -1.44
C ALA A 59 16.13 11.16 -1.62
N ARG A 60 16.70 12.36 -1.54
CA ARG A 60 15.94 13.63 -1.56
C ARG A 60 15.10 13.84 -2.81
N GLY A 61 15.58 13.36 -3.96
CA GLY A 61 14.87 13.45 -5.23
C GLY A 61 13.97 12.26 -5.50
N HIS A 62 13.86 11.32 -4.58
CA HIS A 62 13.13 10.07 -4.75
C HIS A 62 12.31 9.74 -3.52
N ALA A 63 11.08 9.32 -3.73
CA ALA A 63 10.22 8.81 -2.68
C ALA A 63 9.79 7.39 -3.03
N VAL A 64 9.78 6.52 -2.05
CA VAL A 64 9.37 5.13 -2.21
C VAL A 64 8.08 4.90 -1.43
N ALA A 65 7.12 4.23 -2.04
CA ALA A 65 5.91 3.78 -1.36
C ALA A 65 5.61 2.35 -1.79
N HIS A 66 5.49 1.47 -0.82
CA HIS A 66 5.20 0.06 -1.05
C HIS A 66 3.96 -0.36 -0.28
N VAL A 67 2.99 -0.94 -0.99
CA VAL A 67 1.76 -1.46 -0.39
C VAL A 67 1.87 -2.97 -0.26
N THR A 68 1.67 -3.47 0.95
CA THR A 68 1.57 -4.90 1.19
C THR A 68 0.15 -5.23 1.63
N ILE A 69 -0.51 -6.14 0.92
CA ILE A 69 -1.87 -6.55 1.21
C ILE A 69 -1.87 -8.03 1.60
N GLY A 70 -2.14 -8.30 2.87
CA GLY A 70 -2.26 -9.66 3.38
C GLY A 70 -3.70 -10.13 3.25
N LEU A 71 -3.92 -11.23 2.54
CA LEU A 71 -5.23 -11.84 2.34
C LEU A 71 -5.18 -13.30 2.74
N LEU A 72 -6.32 -13.84 3.16
CA LEU A 72 -6.42 -15.29 3.30
C LEU A 72 -6.17 -15.93 1.94
N ALA A 73 -5.48 -17.07 1.93
CA ALA A 73 -5.17 -17.81 0.72
C ALA A 73 -6.44 -18.19 -0.05
N GLY A 74 -6.34 -18.32 -1.35
CA GLY A 74 -7.42 -18.77 -2.21
C GLY A 74 -7.80 -17.85 -3.36
N ARG A 75 -7.28 -16.60 -3.38
CA ARG A 75 -7.51 -15.73 -4.53
C ARG A 75 -6.64 -16.19 -5.70
N THR A 76 -7.17 -16.01 -6.92
CA THR A 76 -6.43 -16.34 -8.13
C THR A 76 -5.32 -15.34 -8.41
N ASP A 77 -4.35 -15.75 -9.23
CA ASP A 77 -3.28 -14.85 -9.65
C ASP A 77 -3.82 -13.64 -10.41
N GLU A 78 -4.89 -13.82 -11.19
CA GLU A 78 -5.54 -12.72 -11.90
C GLU A 78 -6.13 -11.69 -10.96
N THR A 79 -6.82 -12.14 -9.91
CA THR A 79 -7.37 -11.25 -8.88
C THR A 79 -6.26 -10.48 -8.18
N LYS A 80 -5.18 -11.17 -7.81
CA LYS A 80 -4.03 -10.54 -7.15
C LYS A 80 -3.38 -9.49 -8.04
N ALA A 81 -3.16 -9.81 -9.31
CA ALA A 81 -2.57 -8.87 -10.27
C ALA A 81 -3.44 -7.62 -10.44
N ARG A 82 -4.74 -7.82 -10.59
CA ARG A 82 -5.68 -6.71 -10.75
C ARG A 82 -5.67 -5.78 -9.53
N LEU A 83 -5.62 -6.35 -8.34
CA LEU A 83 -5.61 -5.55 -7.11
C LEU A 83 -4.30 -4.79 -6.93
N THR A 84 -3.16 -5.41 -7.21
CA THR A 84 -1.86 -4.72 -7.10
C THR A 84 -1.71 -3.63 -8.14
N GLU A 85 -2.16 -3.84 -9.36
CA GLU A 85 -2.17 -2.80 -10.40
C GLU A 85 -3.03 -1.62 -9.96
N THR A 86 -4.20 -1.88 -9.41
CA THR A 86 -5.09 -0.83 -8.90
C THR A 86 -4.45 -0.09 -7.73
N ALA A 87 -3.79 -0.80 -6.81
CA ALA A 87 -3.11 -0.17 -5.68
C ALA A 87 -2.02 0.80 -6.14
N VAL A 88 -1.22 0.43 -7.14
CA VAL A 88 -0.19 1.31 -7.69
C VAL A 88 -0.81 2.55 -8.36
N GLU A 89 -1.88 2.36 -9.12
CA GLU A 89 -2.60 3.48 -9.73
C GLU A 89 -3.16 4.44 -8.68
N LEU A 90 -3.73 3.91 -7.62
CA LEU A 90 -4.28 4.71 -6.52
C LEU A 90 -3.18 5.47 -5.77
N LEU A 91 -2.00 4.88 -5.59
CA LEU A 91 -0.86 5.59 -5.00
C LEU A 91 -0.52 6.83 -5.83
N ARG A 92 -0.38 6.67 -7.14
CA ARG A 92 -0.07 7.79 -8.03
C ARG A 92 -1.14 8.86 -8.00
N LYS A 93 -2.39 8.47 -7.89
CA LYS A 93 -3.51 9.41 -7.85
C LYS A 93 -3.56 10.21 -6.54
N HIS A 94 -3.13 9.62 -5.44
CA HIS A 94 -3.23 10.23 -4.11
C HIS A 94 -1.91 10.84 -3.61
N VAL A 95 -0.86 10.81 -4.43
CA VAL A 95 0.39 11.49 -4.13
C VAL A 95 0.58 12.58 -5.18
N THR A 96 0.46 13.83 -4.78
CA THR A 96 0.48 14.96 -5.71
C THR A 96 1.38 16.08 -5.21
N GLY A 97 1.99 16.79 -6.16
CA GLY A 97 2.67 18.05 -5.87
C GLY A 97 4.05 17.96 -5.24
N GLY A 98 4.63 16.80 -5.08
CA GLY A 98 5.96 16.65 -4.50
C GLY A 98 7.08 16.89 -5.50
N ALA A 99 8.20 17.44 -5.03
CA ALA A 99 9.40 17.65 -5.86
C ALA A 99 10.30 16.41 -5.83
N PHE A 100 9.71 15.25 -6.14
CA PHE A 100 10.41 13.96 -6.12
C PHE A 100 9.82 13.03 -7.18
N THR A 101 10.60 12.01 -7.53
CA THR A 101 10.11 10.91 -8.35
C THR A 101 9.52 9.86 -7.42
N LEU A 102 8.26 9.51 -7.63
CA LEU A 102 7.60 8.47 -6.83
C LEU A 102 7.86 7.09 -7.41
N HIS A 103 8.41 6.22 -6.58
CA HIS A 103 8.58 4.80 -6.88
C HIS A 103 7.52 4.02 -6.11
N ALA A 104 6.46 3.66 -6.82
CA ALA A 104 5.30 2.99 -6.25
C ALA A 104 5.33 1.50 -6.56
N SER A 105 5.02 0.68 -5.58
CA SER A 105 4.94 -0.77 -5.75
C SER A 105 3.87 -1.36 -4.84
N ALA A 106 3.43 -2.56 -5.17
CA ALA A 106 2.42 -3.26 -4.38
C ALA A 106 2.61 -4.77 -4.53
N GLU A 107 2.31 -5.48 -3.47
CA GLU A 107 2.29 -6.94 -3.51
C GLU A 107 1.16 -7.48 -2.65
N ILE A 108 0.72 -8.68 -2.97
CA ILE A 108 -0.22 -9.42 -2.13
C ILE A 108 0.52 -10.60 -1.53
N ARG A 109 0.26 -10.84 -0.26
CA ARG A 109 0.77 -12.02 0.43
C ARG A 109 -0.39 -12.84 0.95
N ASP A 110 -0.33 -14.14 0.75
CA ASP A 110 -1.25 -15.03 1.42
C ASP A 110 -0.88 -15.05 2.90
N LEU A 111 -1.85 -14.80 3.77
CA LEU A 111 -1.63 -14.91 5.20
C LEU A 111 -1.38 -16.37 5.55
N ASP A 112 -0.47 -16.58 6.50
CA ASP A 112 -0.17 -17.92 6.99
C ASP A 112 -1.44 -18.55 7.57
N PRO A 113 -1.65 -19.87 7.42
CA PRO A 113 -2.82 -20.55 8.00
C PRO A 113 -2.96 -20.38 9.51
N SER A 114 -1.88 -19.99 10.18
CA SER A 114 -1.91 -19.70 11.63
C SER A 114 -2.56 -18.37 11.99
N TYR A 115 -2.90 -17.55 11.00
CA TYR A 115 -3.50 -16.25 11.25
C TYR A 115 -4.75 -16.38 12.15
N ARG A 116 -4.79 -15.59 13.20
CA ARG A 116 -5.92 -15.47 14.12
C ARG A 116 -6.18 -14.01 14.38
N LYS A 117 -7.42 -13.66 14.67
CA LYS A 117 -7.78 -12.30 15.05
C LYS A 117 -8.64 -12.33 16.31
N SER A 118 -8.63 -11.23 17.02
CA SER A 118 -9.50 -11.00 18.16
C SER A 118 -10.01 -9.57 18.09
N GLU A 119 -11.26 -9.38 18.39
CA GLU A 119 -11.91 -8.07 18.41
C GLU A 119 -12.53 -7.83 19.77
N GLY A 120 -12.53 -6.59 20.24
CA GLY A 120 -13.17 -6.23 21.47
C GLY A 120 -12.24 -5.69 22.55
#